data_ea4cc985b3003b86506fff8fda1c66cb
#
_entry.id   ea4cc985b3003b86506fff8fda1c66cb
#
_cell.length_a   1.000
_cell.length_b   1.000
_cell.length_c   1.000
_cell.angle_alpha   90.00
_cell.angle_beta   90.00
_cell.angle_gamma   90.00
#
_symmetry.space_group_name_H-M   'P 1'
#
loop_
_entity.id
_entity.type
_entity.pdbx_description
1 polymer ?
#
loop_
_entity_poly.entity_id
_entity_poly.type
_entity_poly.pdbx_seq_one_letter_code
_entity_poly.pdbx_strand_id
1 'polypeptide(L)'
;MIQTLKTYFGYDSFRPLQEEIIHNLISKKDSLVLMPTGGGKSICYQLPALLMEGTAIVISPLISLMKDQVETLRANGIPAGALNSSNDETENANLRRACISGQLKLLYISPEKLLSEADYLLRDMTLSLFAVDEAHCISQWGHDFRPEYARMGFLRNQFPNVPMIALTATADKITREDIVRQLQLRQPQIFISSFDRPNLSLSVKRGYQPKEKSKAIIDFITRHRGESGIIYCMSRSKTETVAQMLQKHGIRCGVYHAGLSARQRDETQDDFINDRIEVVCATIAFRMGIDKSNVRWVIHYNLPKSIESFYQEIGRAGRDGMASDTILFYSLGDLILLTKFATESNQQNINLEKLNRMQQYAESDICRRRILLSYFGETTTEDCGNCDVCRNPPERFDGTIIVQKALSAIARTNQQVSITLLIDILRGNPTTEITEKAYTELKTFGAGRDIPARDWQDYLLQMLQMGYFEIAYNENNHLKITGSGSDVLFGRKKAMLVVIRREEPATAKRRKKSAATPTQAWAEESRSKEEDLFEALRALRKQLADQEALPAYIVLSDKVLHLLCLSRPTTVEAFGNINGIGEYKKKKYGKDFVALIRQFV
;
A
#
# COMPACT_ATOMS: atom_id res chain seq x y z
N MET A 1 25.08 -13.53 -1.26
CA MET A 1 23.78 -12.84 -1.12
C MET A 1 22.82 -13.62 -0.24
N ILE A 2 22.40 -14.84 -0.59
CA ILE A 2 21.43 -15.61 0.21
C ILE A 2 21.93 -15.90 1.64
N GLN A 3 23.21 -16.20 1.81
CA GLN A 3 23.81 -16.40 3.13
C GLN A 3 23.72 -15.12 3.99
N THR A 4 23.99 -13.96 3.42
CA THR A 4 23.87 -12.67 4.12
C THR A 4 22.43 -12.36 4.47
N LEU A 5 21.49 -12.66 3.54
CA LEU A 5 20.05 -12.53 3.78
C LEU A 5 19.61 -13.40 4.99
N LYS A 6 20.07 -14.65 5.02
CA LYS A 6 19.76 -15.56 6.13
C LYS A 6 20.37 -15.10 7.46
N THR A 7 21.66 -14.70 7.43
CA THR A 7 22.39 -14.31 8.63
C THR A 7 21.78 -13.10 9.32
N TYR A 8 21.46 -12.03 8.58
CA TYR A 8 20.98 -10.78 9.17
C TYR A 8 19.46 -10.70 9.26
N PHE A 9 18.73 -11.20 8.26
CA PHE A 9 17.28 -11.04 8.18
C PHE A 9 16.50 -12.35 8.45
N GLY A 10 17.18 -13.51 8.47
CA GLY A 10 16.57 -14.79 8.74
C GLY A 10 15.73 -15.37 7.60
N TYR A 11 15.86 -14.85 6.38
CA TYR A 11 15.09 -15.33 5.22
C TYR A 11 15.90 -16.33 4.41
N ASP A 12 15.27 -17.44 3.99
CA ASP A 12 15.91 -18.50 3.21
C ASP A 12 15.84 -18.27 1.70
N SER A 13 15.01 -17.33 1.25
CA SER A 13 14.83 -17.01 -0.18
C SER A 13 14.47 -15.55 -0.38
N PHE A 14 14.77 -15.03 -1.56
CA PHE A 14 14.32 -13.72 -2.01
C PHE A 14 12.86 -13.76 -2.41
N ARG A 15 12.17 -12.63 -2.23
CA ARG A 15 10.88 -12.39 -2.86
C ARG A 15 11.08 -12.07 -4.35
N PRO A 16 10.04 -12.19 -5.18
CA PRO A 16 10.14 -11.85 -6.60
C PRO A 16 10.81 -10.49 -6.84
N LEU A 17 11.69 -10.41 -7.82
CA LEU A 17 12.51 -9.27 -8.23
C LEU A 17 13.60 -8.80 -7.23
N GLN A 18 13.58 -9.18 -5.95
CA GLN A 18 14.57 -8.70 -4.99
C GLN A 18 16.00 -9.08 -5.42
N GLU A 19 16.22 -10.31 -5.82
CA GLU A 19 17.55 -10.79 -6.23
C GLU A 19 18.08 -10.03 -7.44
N GLU A 20 17.24 -9.81 -8.45
CA GLU A 20 17.58 -9.07 -9.66
C GLU A 20 17.93 -7.60 -9.35
N ILE A 21 17.13 -6.94 -8.48
CA ILE A 21 17.38 -5.57 -8.06
C ILE A 21 18.71 -5.45 -7.32
N ILE A 22 18.98 -6.37 -6.40
CA ILE A 22 20.22 -6.41 -5.61
C ILE A 22 21.44 -6.62 -6.54
N HIS A 23 21.34 -7.54 -7.49
CA HIS A 23 22.39 -7.77 -8.49
C HIS A 23 22.66 -6.54 -9.34
N ASN A 24 21.59 -5.84 -9.80
CA ASN A 24 21.74 -4.63 -10.60
C ASN A 24 22.51 -3.55 -9.82
N LEU A 25 22.18 -3.38 -8.54
CA LEU A 25 22.81 -2.37 -7.69
C LEU A 25 24.28 -2.69 -7.36
N ILE A 26 24.58 -3.96 -7.04
CA ILE A 26 25.98 -4.43 -6.82
C ILE A 26 26.81 -4.26 -8.10
N SER A 27 26.19 -4.39 -9.27
CA SER A 27 26.81 -4.12 -10.57
C SER A 27 26.96 -2.64 -10.89
N LYS A 28 26.73 -1.75 -9.90
CA LYS A 28 26.83 -0.29 -9.99
C LYS A 28 25.91 0.35 -11.04
N LYS A 29 24.73 -0.25 -11.29
CA LYS A 29 23.70 0.28 -12.19
C LYS A 29 22.57 0.90 -11.40
N ASP A 30 21.98 1.97 -11.95
CA ASP A 30 20.82 2.64 -11.36
C ASP A 30 19.56 1.79 -11.50
N SER A 31 18.65 1.95 -10.53
CA SER A 31 17.39 1.23 -10.50
C SER A 31 16.23 2.16 -10.14
N LEU A 32 15.08 1.99 -10.79
CA LEU A 32 13.79 2.49 -10.32
C LEU A 32 12.92 1.29 -9.93
N VAL A 33 12.50 1.23 -8.67
CA VAL A 33 11.81 0.09 -8.10
C VAL A 33 10.41 0.48 -7.64
N LEU A 34 9.42 -0.15 -8.23
CA LEU A 34 8.01 -0.05 -7.81
C LEU A 34 7.63 -1.37 -7.12
N MET A 35 7.41 -1.30 -5.82
CA MET A 35 6.97 -2.43 -5.01
C MET A 35 5.92 -1.98 -4.00
N PRO A 36 4.86 -2.76 -3.75
CA PRO A 36 3.85 -2.42 -2.77
C PRO A 36 4.44 -2.26 -1.36
N THR A 37 3.72 -1.56 -0.50
CA THR A 37 4.04 -1.54 0.93
C THR A 37 3.98 -2.96 1.49
N GLY A 38 4.99 -3.36 2.28
CA GLY A 38 5.16 -4.75 2.72
C GLY A 38 5.76 -5.71 1.68
N GLY A 39 6.07 -5.24 0.47
CA GLY A 39 6.74 -6.03 -0.59
C GLY A 39 8.22 -6.33 -0.32
N GLY A 40 8.81 -5.71 0.69
CA GLY A 40 10.22 -5.92 1.05
C GLY A 40 11.18 -4.97 0.33
N LYS A 41 10.75 -3.74 0.00
CA LYS A 41 11.58 -2.70 -0.63
C LYS A 41 12.90 -2.46 0.09
N SER A 42 12.87 -2.43 1.43
CA SER A 42 14.06 -2.10 2.23
C SER A 42 15.22 -3.09 2.03
N ILE A 43 14.94 -4.38 1.85
CA ILE A 43 15.97 -5.40 1.56
C ILE A 43 16.73 -5.10 0.26
N CYS A 44 16.07 -4.48 -0.73
CA CYS A 44 16.66 -4.17 -2.04
C CYS A 44 17.84 -3.19 -1.95
N TYR A 45 17.94 -2.37 -0.89
CA TYR A 45 19.09 -1.49 -0.65
C TYR A 45 19.87 -1.86 0.62
N GLN A 46 19.23 -2.45 1.63
CA GLN A 46 19.90 -2.84 2.87
C GLN A 46 20.88 -3.99 2.66
N LEU A 47 20.50 -5.01 1.88
CA LEU A 47 21.40 -6.14 1.60
C LEU A 47 22.60 -5.74 0.73
N PRO A 48 22.46 -4.97 -0.37
CA PRO A 48 23.62 -4.43 -1.10
C PRO A 48 24.55 -3.60 -0.21
N ALA A 49 24.01 -2.77 0.69
CA ALA A 49 24.81 -1.98 1.61
C ALA A 49 25.72 -2.84 2.49
N LEU A 50 25.29 -4.06 2.86
CA LEU A 50 26.10 -5.01 3.62
C LEU A 50 27.18 -5.68 2.77
N LEU A 51 26.94 -5.84 1.48
CA LEU A 51 27.82 -6.55 0.55
C LEU A 51 28.84 -5.64 -0.13
N MET A 52 28.55 -4.34 -0.20
CA MET A 52 29.41 -3.34 -0.82
C MET A 52 30.31 -2.66 0.23
N GLU A 53 31.45 -2.15 -0.23
CA GLU A 53 32.33 -1.34 0.59
C GLU A 53 31.74 0.06 0.80
N GLY A 54 31.89 0.62 2.01
CA GLY A 54 31.44 1.96 2.37
C GLY A 54 30.06 1.96 3.03
N THR A 55 29.49 3.18 3.15
CA THR A 55 28.21 3.45 3.79
C THR A 55 27.15 3.78 2.73
N ALA A 56 25.98 3.17 2.84
CA ALA A 56 24.80 3.49 2.05
C ALA A 56 24.09 4.71 2.64
N ILE A 57 23.73 5.68 1.80
CA ILE A 57 22.94 6.84 2.18
C ILE A 57 21.50 6.59 1.79
N VAL A 58 20.61 6.54 2.78
CA VAL A 58 19.18 6.31 2.58
C VAL A 58 18.44 7.62 2.83
N ILE A 59 17.90 8.20 1.77
CA ILE A 59 17.15 9.45 1.79
C ILE A 59 15.69 9.10 2.04
N SER A 60 15.15 9.56 3.17
CA SER A 60 13.77 9.27 3.58
C SER A 60 13.06 10.55 4.05
N PRO A 61 11.76 10.72 3.71
CA PRO A 61 11.05 11.97 4.01
C PRO A 61 10.60 12.12 5.47
N LEU A 62 10.78 11.08 6.29
CA LEU A 62 10.14 11.01 7.60
C LEU A 62 11.10 10.53 8.69
N ILE A 63 11.27 11.37 9.70
CA ILE A 63 12.13 11.09 10.86
C ILE A 63 11.66 9.84 11.62
N SER A 64 10.35 9.67 11.83
CA SER A 64 9.81 8.50 12.52
C SER A 64 10.10 7.20 11.78
N LEU A 65 9.95 7.18 10.44
CA LEU A 65 10.27 6.01 9.63
C LEU A 65 11.78 5.69 9.67
N MET A 66 12.63 6.72 9.63
CA MET A 66 14.08 6.53 9.75
C MET A 66 14.44 5.89 11.10
N LYS A 67 13.82 6.34 12.20
CA LYS A 67 14.03 5.78 13.54
C LYS A 67 13.66 4.30 13.59
N ASP A 68 12.45 3.94 13.15
CA ASP A 68 11.97 2.55 13.12
C ASP A 68 12.89 1.63 12.28
N GLN A 69 13.34 2.11 11.11
CA GLN A 69 14.26 1.36 10.25
C GLN A 69 15.64 1.17 10.90
N VAL A 70 16.19 2.21 11.54
CA VAL A 70 17.48 2.12 12.24
C VAL A 70 17.40 1.19 13.44
N GLU A 71 16.33 1.26 14.24
CA GLU A 71 16.11 0.34 15.37
C GLU A 71 16.01 -1.12 14.91
N THR A 72 15.27 -1.37 13.83
CA THR A 72 15.15 -2.71 13.23
C THR A 72 16.50 -3.24 12.74
N LEU A 73 17.32 -2.40 12.09
CA LEU A 73 18.66 -2.78 11.62
C LEU A 73 19.59 -3.10 12.78
N ARG A 74 19.62 -2.24 13.80
CA ARG A 74 20.42 -2.45 15.03
C ARG A 74 20.00 -3.74 15.75
N ALA A 75 18.70 -4.00 15.84
CA ALA A 75 18.17 -5.24 16.41
C ALA A 75 18.50 -6.50 15.60
N ASN A 76 18.94 -6.35 14.36
CA ASN A 76 19.48 -7.41 13.51
C ASN A 76 21.02 -7.45 13.52
N GLY A 77 21.67 -6.62 14.34
CA GLY A 77 23.14 -6.54 14.43
C GLY A 77 23.79 -5.74 13.30
N ILE A 78 23.05 -4.88 12.60
CA ILE A 78 23.56 -4.07 11.48
C ILE A 78 23.85 -2.65 11.98
N PRO A 79 25.10 -2.13 11.82
CA PRO A 79 25.45 -0.77 12.19
C PRO A 79 24.71 0.24 11.29
N ALA A 80 23.73 0.95 11.86
CA ALA A 80 22.93 1.96 11.18
C ALA A 80 22.69 3.19 12.06
N GLY A 81 22.49 4.36 11.44
CA GLY A 81 22.19 5.60 12.13
C GLY A 81 21.23 6.48 11.33
N ALA A 82 20.59 7.43 12.01
CA ALA A 82 19.72 8.42 11.38
C ALA A 82 20.20 9.84 11.74
N LEU A 83 20.55 10.61 10.72
CA LEU A 83 20.96 12.02 10.87
C LEU A 83 19.75 12.92 10.55
N ASN A 84 19.20 13.57 11.57
CA ASN A 84 17.99 14.38 11.43
C ASN A 84 17.97 15.56 12.41
N SER A 85 16.95 16.42 12.31
CA SER A 85 16.81 17.63 13.10
C SER A 85 16.28 17.40 14.53
N SER A 86 15.82 16.22 14.87
CA SER A 86 15.34 15.89 16.22
C SER A 86 16.42 15.30 17.13
N ASN A 87 17.56 14.91 16.58
CA ASN A 87 18.73 14.49 17.36
C ASN A 87 19.40 15.72 18.01
N ASP A 88 20.03 15.52 19.15
CA ASP A 88 20.92 16.55 19.69
C ASP A 88 22.23 16.66 18.88
N GLU A 89 22.97 17.75 19.06
CA GLU A 89 24.19 18.00 18.28
C GLU A 89 25.30 17.01 18.63
N THR A 90 25.34 16.49 19.86
CA THR A 90 26.31 15.47 20.29
C THR A 90 26.07 14.15 19.55
N GLU A 91 24.81 13.73 19.45
CA GLU A 91 24.40 12.54 18.70
C GLU A 91 24.75 12.68 17.21
N ASN A 92 24.40 13.82 16.61
CA ASN A 92 24.73 14.12 15.22
C ASN A 92 26.26 14.12 14.97
N ALA A 93 27.05 14.70 15.87
CA ALA A 93 28.50 14.70 15.78
C ALA A 93 29.10 13.28 15.90
N ASN A 94 28.54 12.43 16.76
CA ASN A 94 28.94 11.04 16.89
C ASN A 94 28.64 10.24 15.61
N LEU A 95 27.45 10.45 15.02
CA LEU A 95 27.05 9.83 13.77
C LEU A 95 27.96 10.24 12.61
N ARG A 96 28.31 11.53 12.47
CA ARG A 96 29.26 12.01 11.45
C ARG A 96 30.62 11.33 11.59
N ARG A 97 31.16 11.24 12.82
CA ARG A 97 32.43 10.53 13.07
C ARG A 97 32.38 9.06 12.70
N ALA A 98 31.28 8.37 13.07
CA ALA A 98 31.07 6.97 12.72
C ALA A 98 30.94 6.73 11.21
N CYS A 99 30.36 7.68 10.46
CA CYS A 99 30.31 7.65 9.01
C CYS A 99 31.71 7.78 8.39
N ILE A 100 32.46 8.81 8.78
CA ILE A 100 33.81 9.07 8.25
C ILE A 100 34.78 7.92 8.57
N SER A 101 34.67 7.32 9.76
CA SER A 101 35.47 6.17 10.17
C SER A 101 35.04 4.83 9.53
N GLY A 102 33.96 4.81 8.71
CA GLY A 102 33.46 3.60 8.07
C GLY A 102 32.79 2.59 9.02
N GLN A 103 32.42 3.01 10.23
CA GLN A 103 31.76 2.15 11.22
C GLN A 103 30.28 1.92 10.91
N LEU A 104 29.63 2.79 10.13
CA LEU A 104 28.24 2.61 9.73
C LEU A 104 28.11 1.97 8.36
N LYS A 105 27.16 1.04 8.22
CA LYS A 105 26.78 0.44 6.95
C LYS A 105 25.64 1.21 6.27
N LEU A 106 24.72 1.78 7.06
CA LEU A 106 23.61 2.59 6.54
C LEU A 106 23.45 3.88 7.35
N LEU A 107 23.37 5.00 6.64
CA LEU A 107 22.99 6.30 7.19
C LEU A 107 21.67 6.74 6.59
N TYR A 108 20.63 6.84 7.41
CA TYR A 108 19.36 7.46 7.04
C TYR A 108 19.44 8.96 7.24
N ILE A 109 18.94 9.73 6.27
CA ILE A 109 19.02 11.20 6.30
C ILE A 109 17.80 11.81 5.63
N SER A 110 17.29 12.93 6.18
CA SER A 110 16.22 13.68 5.52
C SER A 110 16.77 14.50 4.34
N PRO A 111 15.96 14.80 3.31
CA PRO A 111 16.41 15.56 2.15
C PRO A 111 16.93 16.96 2.54
N GLU A 112 16.28 17.62 3.50
CA GLU A 112 16.68 18.94 3.99
C GLU A 112 18.07 18.89 4.65
N LYS A 113 18.29 17.88 5.49
CA LYS A 113 19.58 17.67 6.16
C LYS A 113 20.66 17.27 5.17
N LEU A 114 20.33 16.40 4.20
CA LEU A 114 21.27 15.99 3.16
C LEU A 114 21.82 17.17 2.36
N LEU A 115 20.98 18.15 2.00
CA LEU A 115 21.39 19.36 1.29
C LEU A 115 22.43 20.18 2.06
N SER A 116 22.37 20.16 3.40
CA SER A 116 23.34 20.86 4.26
C SER A 116 24.62 20.07 4.54
N GLU A 117 24.56 18.73 4.47
CA GLU A 117 25.67 17.83 4.81
C GLU A 117 26.48 17.38 3.57
N ALA A 118 25.95 17.57 2.37
CA ALA A 118 26.52 16.99 1.15
C ALA A 118 27.96 17.46 0.86
N ASP A 119 28.27 18.71 1.09
CA ASP A 119 29.57 19.30 0.77
C ASP A 119 30.66 18.96 1.81
N TYR A 120 30.27 18.57 3.01
CA TYR A 120 31.19 18.27 4.10
C TYR A 120 31.25 16.78 4.38
N LEU A 121 30.12 16.16 4.82
CA LEU A 121 30.12 14.77 5.26
C LEU A 121 30.32 13.78 4.11
N LEU A 122 29.57 13.93 3.01
CA LEU A 122 29.58 12.90 1.94
C LEU A 122 30.91 12.85 1.17
N ARG A 123 31.67 13.95 1.12
CA ARG A 123 32.99 13.97 0.45
C ARG A 123 34.07 13.24 1.23
N ASP A 124 33.93 13.20 2.55
CA ASP A 124 34.94 12.65 3.46
C ASP A 124 34.70 11.16 3.77
N MET A 125 33.65 10.55 3.20
CA MET A 125 33.31 9.17 3.47
C MET A 125 33.31 8.29 2.20
N THR A 126 33.55 7.01 2.37
CA THR A 126 33.38 6.03 1.30
C THR A 126 31.90 5.70 1.15
N LEU A 127 31.32 5.97 -0.04
CA LEU A 127 29.92 5.76 -0.34
C LEU A 127 29.71 4.46 -1.12
N SER A 128 28.78 3.61 -0.66
CA SER A 128 28.41 2.37 -1.37
C SER A 128 27.29 2.61 -2.39
N LEU A 129 26.19 3.25 -1.99
CA LEU A 129 25.03 3.53 -2.83
C LEU A 129 24.19 4.69 -2.26
N PHE A 130 23.34 5.27 -3.11
CA PHE A 130 22.23 6.14 -2.70
C PHE A 130 20.90 5.39 -2.85
N ALA A 131 20.09 5.39 -1.80
CA ALA A 131 18.72 4.88 -1.83
C ALA A 131 17.75 6.05 -1.57
N VAL A 132 16.88 6.34 -2.53
CA VAL A 132 15.84 7.37 -2.40
C VAL A 132 14.53 6.67 -2.13
N ASP A 133 14.13 6.63 -0.87
CA ASP A 133 12.86 6.03 -0.45
C ASP A 133 11.70 7.01 -0.67
N GLU A 134 10.50 6.46 -0.85
CA GLU A 134 9.29 7.22 -1.20
C GLU A 134 9.52 8.20 -2.37
N ALA A 135 10.22 7.74 -3.41
CA ALA A 135 10.65 8.54 -4.56
C ALA A 135 9.52 9.27 -5.29
N HIS A 136 8.25 8.87 -5.09
CA HIS A 136 7.09 9.61 -5.61
C HIS A 136 7.00 11.05 -5.08
N CYS A 137 7.65 11.35 -3.94
CA CYS A 137 7.73 12.71 -3.40
C CYS A 137 8.52 13.69 -4.30
N ILE A 138 9.29 13.19 -5.26
CA ILE A 138 10.06 13.99 -6.21
C ILE A 138 9.15 14.66 -7.24
N SER A 139 8.09 13.98 -7.63
CA SER A 139 7.22 14.39 -8.73
C SER A 139 6.09 15.29 -8.27
N GLN A 140 5.87 16.39 -8.98
CA GLN A 140 4.69 17.24 -8.78
C GLN A 140 3.37 16.52 -9.11
N TRP A 141 3.43 15.46 -9.91
CA TRP A 141 2.31 14.58 -10.23
C TRP A 141 2.07 13.51 -9.16
N GLY A 142 3.06 13.32 -8.27
CA GLY A 142 2.96 12.46 -7.10
C GLY A 142 1.91 12.98 -6.10
N HIS A 143 1.46 12.11 -5.23
CA HIS A 143 0.42 12.47 -4.25
C HIS A 143 0.95 13.20 -3.01
N ASP A 144 2.28 13.33 -2.85
CA ASP A 144 2.98 13.98 -1.71
C ASP A 144 4.27 14.66 -2.18
N PHE A 145 4.15 15.62 -3.08
CA PHE A 145 5.29 16.36 -3.61
C PHE A 145 6.04 17.14 -2.51
N ARG A 146 7.38 17.02 -2.54
CA ARG A 146 8.31 17.77 -1.65
C ARG A 146 9.39 18.44 -2.47
N PRO A 147 9.49 19.78 -2.44
CA PRO A 147 10.47 20.54 -3.23
C PRO A 147 11.92 20.12 -2.99
N GLU A 148 12.26 19.74 -1.75
CA GLU A 148 13.61 19.32 -1.36
C GLU A 148 14.01 18.01 -2.06
N TYR A 149 13.04 17.09 -2.26
CA TYR A 149 13.28 15.86 -3.02
C TYR A 149 13.61 16.12 -4.49
N ALA A 150 12.95 17.08 -5.12
CA ALA A 150 13.22 17.45 -6.52
C ALA A 150 14.66 17.96 -6.73
N ARG A 151 15.32 18.41 -5.66
CA ARG A 151 16.71 18.90 -5.72
C ARG A 151 17.74 17.78 -5.65
N MET A 152 17.36 16.53 -5.32
CA MET A 152 18.32 15.42 -5.11
C MET A 152 19.12 15.02 -6.35
N GLY A 153 18.77 15.50 -7.53
CA GLY A 153 19.56 15.30 -8.76
C GLY A 153 21.02 15.80 -8.66
N PHE A 154 21.33 16.72 -7.74
CA PHE A 154 22.71 17.18 -7.51
C PHE A 154 23.66 16.05 -7.11
N LEU A 155 23.17 15.01 -6.42
CA LEU A 155 23.97 13.86 -6.01
C LEU A 155 24.63 13.17 -7.22
N ARG A 156 23.95 13.12 -8.35
CA ARG A 156 24.50 12.54 -9.58
C ARG A 156 25.69 13.32 -10.11
N ASN A 157 25.66 14.64 -9.98
CA ASN A 157 26.74 15.51 -10.45
C ASN A 157 27.96 15.44 -9.52
N GLN A 158 27.75 15.38 -8.21
CA GLN A 158 28.83 15.31 -7.23
C GLN A 158 29.43 13.90 -7.08
N PHE A 159 28.61 12.85 -7.21
CA PHE A 159 29.00 11.46 -7.00
C PHE A 159 28.63 10.56 -8.21
N PRO A 160 29.25 10.79 -9.38
CA PRO A 160 28.83 10.15 -10.62
C PRO A 160 29.00 8.62 -10.65
N ASN A 161 29.87 8.06 -9.82
CA ASN A 161 30.19 6.63 -9.79
C ASN A 161 29.43 5.83 -8.73
N VAL A 162 28.64 6.51 -7.89
CA VAL A 162 27.83 5.86 -6.84
C VAL A 162 26.49 5.47 -7.44
N PRO A 163 26.10 4.18 -7.41
CA PRO A 163 24.81 3.74 -7.94
C PRO A 163 23.65 4.29 -7.12
N MET A 164 22.52 4.55 -7.78
CA MET A 164 21.34 5.08 -7.14
C MET A 164 20.13 4.16 -7.38
N ILE A 165 19.39 3.90 -6.31
CA ILE A 165 18.12 3.22 -6.35
C ILE A 165 17.01 4.16 -5.86
N ALA A 166 15.99 4.36 -6.68
CA ALA A 166 14.76 5.06 -6.31
C ALA A 166 13.66 4.04 -6.04
N LEU A 167 12.99 4.13 -4.88
CA LEU A 167 11.97 3.17 -4.47
C LEU A 167 10.67 3.89 -4.15
N THR A 168 9.56 3.31 -4.59
CA THR A 168 8.22 3.80 -4.22
C THR A 168 7.21 2.66 -4.22
N ALA A 169 6.13 2.83 -3.47
CA ALA A 169 5.00 1.90 -3.50
C ALA A 169 4.00 2.24 -4.60
N THR A 170 3.96 3.48 -5.08
CA THR A 170 2.93 3.99 -5.98
C THR A 170 3.52 5.03 -6.93
N ALA A 171 3.54 4.73 -8.20
CA ALA A 171 3.86 5.70 -9.26
C ALA A 171 3.22 5.25 -10.58
N ASP A 172 2.43 6.12 -11.16
CA ASP A 172 1.96 5.97 -12.53
C ASP A 172 3.09 6.22 -13.54
N LYS A 173 2.81 6.05 -14.82
CA LYS A 173 3.83 6.19 -15.87
C LYS A 173 4.47 7.58 -15.88
N ILE A 174 3.67 8.63 -15.71
CA ILE A 174 4.15 10.03 -15.71
C ILE A 174 5.07 10.28 -14.51
N THR A 175 4.66 9.85 -13.32
CA THR A 175 5.47 9.95 -12.10
C THR A 175 6.79 9.20 -12.23
N ARG A 176 6.80 8.02 -12.86
CA ARG A 176 8.03 7.24 -13.11
C ARG A 176 9.02 7.97 -14.00
N GLU A 177 8.55 8.51 -15.10
CA GLU A 177 9.35 9.30 -16.05
C GLU A 177 9.93 10.55 -15.38
N ASP A 178 9.13 11.21 -14.53
CA ASP A 178 9.57 12.38 -13.77
C ASP A 178 10.62 12.03 -12.72
N ILE A 179 10.47 10.93 -11.97
CA ILE A 179 11.47 10.45 -11.02
C ILE A 179 12.82 10.22 -11.72
N VAL A 180 12.82 9.50 -12.85
CA VAL A 180 14.05 9.23 -13.63
C VAL A 180 14.72 10.52 -14.05
N ARG A 181 13.94 11.50 -14.53
CA ARG A 181 14.44 12.79 -15.00
C ARG A 181 15.01 13.64 -13.85
N GLN A 182 14.26 13.79 -12.75
CA GLN A 182 14.64 14.65 -11.62
C GLN A 182 15.86 14.13 -10.87
N LEU A 183 15.96 12.82 -10.66
CA LEU A 183 17.13 12.18 -10.06
C LEU A 183 18.30 12.01 -11.02
N GLN A 184 18.12 12.31 -12.31
CA GLN A 184 19.12 12.10 -13.35
C GLN A 184 19.66 10.65 -13.35
N LEU A 185 18.78 9.65 -13.21
CA LEU A 185 19.16 8.26 -13.21
C LEU A 185 19.75 7.87 -14.58
N ARG A 186 20.89 7.16 -14.58
CA ARG A 186 21.62 6.78 -15.80
C ARG A 186 21.16 5.41 -16.30
N GLN A 187 20.41 5.41 -17.41
CA GLN A 187 19.86 4.19 -18.02
C GLN A 187 19.32 3.20 -16.97
N PRO A 188 18.42 3.67 -16.07
CA PRO A 188 17.99 2.85 -14.95
C PRO A 188 17.24 1.62 -15.43
N GLN A 189 17.48 0.48 -14.79
CA GLN A 189 16.58 -0.65 -14.93
C GLN A 189 15.33 -0.40 -14.10
N ILE A 190 14.15 -0.55 -14.71
CA ILE A 190 12.87 -0.34 -14.06
C ILE A 190 12.31 -1.70 -13.65
N PHE A 191 12.12 -1.88 -12.34
CA PHE A 191 11.55 -3.08 -11.75
C PHE A 191 10.15 -2.76 -11.21
N ILE A 192 9.15 -3.47 -11.70
CA ILE A 192 7.76 -3.31 -11.25
C ILE A 192 7.29 -4.64 -10.70
N SER A 193 7.16 -4.70 -9.37
CA SER A 193 6.54 -5.85 -8.71
C SER A 193 5.02 -5.77 -8.81
N SER A 194 4.37 -6.91 -8.75
CA SER A 194 2.91 -6.94 -8.64
C SER A 194 2.41 -6.10 -7.47
N PHE A 195 1.35 -5.33 -7.73
CA PHE A 195 0.61 -4.58 -6.71
C PHE A 195 -0.38 -5.48 -5.95
N ASP A 196 -0.42 -6.77 -6.27
CA ASP A 196 -1.32 -7.69 -5.58
C ASP A 196 -0.88 -7.94 -4.13
N ARG A 197 -1.87 -7.85 -3.25
CA ARG A 197 -1.77 -8.15 -1.83
C ARG A 197 -2.84 -9.17 -1.47
N PRO A 198 -2.64 -10.47 -1.82
CA PRO A 198 -3.66 -11.50 -1.66
C PRO A 198 -4.10 -11.73 -0.21
N ASN A 199 -3.25 -11.37 0.75
CA ASN A 199 -3.55 -11.46 2.17
C ASN A 199 -4.52 -10.37 2.68
N LEU A 200 -4.81 -9.32 1.88
CA LEU A 200 -5.78 -8.29 2.26
C LEU A 200 -7.18 -8.66 1.76
N SER A 201 -8.15 -8.71 2.65
CA SER A 201 -9.56 -8.75 2.30
C SER A 201 -10.05 -7.33 2.00
N LEU A 202 -10.79 -7.15 0.91
CA LEU A 202 -11.26 -5.83 0.47
C LEU A 202 -12.79 -5.77 0.57
N SER A 203 -13.32 -4.81 1.35
CA SER A 203 -14.77 -4.65 1.52
C SER A 203 -15.20 -3.20 1.44
N VAL A 204 -16.26 -2.93 0.69
CA VAL A 204 -16.92 -1.62 0.63
C VAL A 204 -18.31 -1.71 1.24
N LYS A 205 -18.61 -0.83 2.18
CA LYS A 205 -19.93 -0.72 2.86
C LYS A 205 -20.62 0.56 2.39
N ARG A 206 -21.69 0.41 1.62
CA ARG A 206 -22.47 1.52 1.04
C ARG A 206 -23.74 1.76 1.84
N GLY A 207 -24.19 3.01 1.91
CA GLY A 207 -25.50 3.39 2.45
C GLY A 207 -25.64 3.34 3.97
N TYR A 208 -24.57 3.12 4.71
CA TYR A 208 -24.60 3.07 6.18
C TYR A 208 -24.86 4.46 6.78
N GLN A 209 -25.92 4.58 7.57
CA GLN A 209 -26.17 5.77 8.38
C GLN A 209 -25.17 5.87 9.54
N PRO A 210 -24.92 7.06 10.12
CA PRO A 210 -23.89 7.23 11.17
C PRO A 210 -24.01 6.25 12.35
N LYS A 211 -25.23 5.95 12.82
CA LYS A 211 -25.46 4.98 13.92
C LYS A 211 -25.14 3.55 13.49
N GLU A 212 -25.52 3.16 12.28
CA GLU A 212 -25.26 1.83 11.73
C GLU A 212 -23.74 1.62 11.49
N LYS A 213 -23.06 2.66 10.99
CA LYS A 213 -21.61 2.67 10.81
C LYS A 213 -20.90 2.47 12.15
N SER A 214 -21.28 3.22 13.18
CA SER A 214 -20.71 3.08 14.53
C SER A 214 -20.92 1.67 15.09
N LYS A 215 -22.12 1.11 14.98
CA LYS A 215 -22.41 -0.25 15.42
C LYS A 215 -21.58 -1.28 14.65
N ALA A 216 -21.49 -1.17 13.33
CA ALA A 216 -20.72 -2.09 12.50
C ALA A 216 -19.22 -2.08 12.84
N ILE A 217 -18.65 -0.90 13.16
CA ILE A 217 -17.26 -0.76 13.59
C ILE A 217 -17.04 -1.42 14.96
N ILE A 218 -17.90 -1.14 15.94
CA ILE A 218 -17.81 -1.75 17.26
C ILE A 218 -17.93 -3.28 17.19
N ASP A 219 -18.94 -3.78 16.46
CA ASP A 219 -19.16 -5.22 16.27
C ASP A 219 -17.96 -5.89 15.55
N PHE A 220 -17.31 -5.17 14.63
CA PHE A 220 -16.11 -5.66 13.94
C PHE A 220 -14.93 -5.74 14.93
N ILE A 221 -14.60 -4.65 15.64
CA ILE A 221 -13.47 -4.60 16.57
C ILE A 221 -13.65 -5.63 17.70
N THR A 222 -14.88 -5.82 18.18
CA THR A 222 -15.17 -6.80 19.24
C THR A 222 -14.84 -8.24 18.79
N ARG A 223 -15.03 -8.56 17.52
CA ARG A 223 -14.65 -9.87 16.95
C ARG A 223 -13.14 -10.00 16.71
N HIS A 224 -12.44 -8.87 16.58
CA HIS A 224 -10.99 -8.76 16.37
C HIS A 224 -10.27 -8.25 17.64
N ARG A 225 -10.79 -8.61 18.81
CA ARG A 225 -10.25 -8.14 20.09
C ARG A 225 -8.82 -8.61 20.29
N GLY A 226 -7.95 -7.70 20.74
CA GLY A 226 -6.52 -7.95 20.90
C GLY A 226 -5.70 -7.78 19.61
N GLU A 227 -6.33 -7.51 18.47
CA GLU A 227 -5.67 -7.21 17.22
C GLU A 227 -5.49 -5.69 17.03
N SER A 228 -4.35 -5.30 16.47
CA SER A 228 -4.06 -3.90 16.18
C SER A 228 -4.73 -3.44 14.89
N GLY A 229 -5.34 -2.26 14.91
CA GLY A 229 -5.99 -1.70 13.73
C GLY A 229 -5.98 -0.18 13.65
N ILE A 230 -6.29 0.34 12.46
CA ILE A 230 -6.29 1.77 12.16
C ILE A 230 -7.65 2.17 11.58
N ILE A 231 -8.22 3.29 12.07
CA ILE A 231 -9.43 3.91 11.52
C ILE A 231 -9.07 5.27 10.94
N TYR A 232 -9.14 5.39 9.62
CA TYR A 232 -8.92 6.65 8.93
C TYR A 232 -10.20 7.48 8.85
N CYS A 233 -10.11 8.74 9.29
CA CYS A 233 -11.19 9.72 9.26
C CYS A 233 -10.78 10.95 8.43
N MET A 234 -11.73 11.61 7.78
CA MET A 234 -11.48 12.76 6.92
C MET A 234 -11.09 14.02 7.71
N SER A 235 -11.60 14.21 8.94
CA SER A 235 -11.36 15.42 9.73
C SER A 235 -10.88 15.12 11.15
N ARG A 236 -10.19 16.11 11.76
CA ARG A 236 -9.72 16.06 13.15
C ARG A 236 -10.86 15.77 14.13
N SER A 237 -11.94 16.55 14.06
CA SER A 237 -13.11 16.40 14.92
C SER A 237 -13.78 15.02 14.78
N LYS A 238 -13.84 14.46 13.55
CA LYS A 238 -14.37 13.11 13.35
C LYS A 238 -13.47 12.06 13.98
N THR A 239 -12.15 12.22 13.89
CA THR A 239 -11.17 11.34 14.52
C THR A 239 -11.38 11.26 16.02
N GLU A 240 -11.53 12.41 16.68
CA GLU A 240 -11.80 12.51 18.12
C GLU A 240 -13.16 11.90 18.49
N THR A 241 -14.21 12.19 17.71
CA THR A 241 -15.55 11.65 17.94
C THR A 241 -15.58 10.12 17.86
N VAL A 242 -14.88 9.54 16.87
CA VAL A 242 -14.81 8.08 16.70
C VAL A 242 -14.02 7.46 17.84
N ALA A 243 -12.90 8.05 18.24
CA ALA A 243 -12.11 7.55 19.37
C ALA A 243 -12.91 7.57 20.68
N GLN A 244 -13.61 8.68 20.99
CA GLN A 244 -14.46 8.77 22.18
C GLN A 244 -15.58 7.72 22.16
N MET A 245 -16.17 7.45 21.00
CA MET A 245 -17.16 6.40 20.85
C MET A 245 -16.57 5.02 21.19
N LEU A 246 -15.38 4.71 20.70
CA LEU A 246 -14.71 3.43 20.96
C LEU A 246 -14.32 3.28 22.44
N GLN A 247 -13.79 4.34 23.07
CA GLN A 247 -13.43 4.37 24.48
C GLN A 247 -14.63 4.10 25.39
N LYS A 248 -15.82 4.67 25.07
CA LYS A 248 -17.07 4.38 25.77
C LYS A 248 -17.49 2.91 25.74
N HIS A 249 -16.99 2.14 24.77
CA HIS A 249 -17.23 0.69 24.66
C HIS A 249 -16.05 -0.15 25.17
N GLY A 250 -15.13 0.47 25.93
CA GLY A 250 -14.00 -0.22 26.55
C GLY A 250 -12.88 -0.62 25.58
N ILE A 251 -12.84 -0.04 24.36
CA ILE A 251 -11.79 -0.28 23.38
C ILE A 251 -10.64 0.69 23.63
N ARG A 252 -9.42 0.17 23.84
CA ARG A 252 -8.21 0.98 24.05
C ARG A 252 -7.80 1.62 22.73
N CYS A 253 -8.07 2.90 22.57
CA CYS A 253 -7.74 3.62 21.35
C CYS A 253 -7.13 5.00 21.61
N GLY A 254 -6.27 5.44 20.68
CA GLY A 254 -5.65 6.76 20.62
C GLY A 254 -6.13 7.58 19.43
N VAL A 255 -5.84 8.89 19.47
CA VAL A 255 -6.15 9.86 18.42
C VAL A 255 -4.86 10.36 17.79
N TYR A 256 -4.83 10.47 16.45
CA TYR A 256 -3.67 11.02 15.75
C TYR A 256 -4.09 11.94 14.59
N HIS A 257 -3.74 13.22 14.70
CA HIS A 257 -3.93 14.19 13.63
C HIS A 257 -2.98 15.40 13.78
N ALA A 258 -2.81 16.17 12.72
CA ALA A 258 -1.87 17.30 12.68
C ALA A 258 -2.19 18.45 13.66
N GLY A 259 -3.38 18.48 14.26
CA GLY A 259 -3.76 19.47 15.28
C GLY A 259 -3.26 19.13 16.69
N LEU A 260 -2.74 17.94 16.93
CA LEU A 260 -2.11 17.55 18.19
C LEU A 260 -0.68 18.11 18.28
N SER A 261 -0.20 18.33 19.52
CA SER A 261 1.22 18.65 19.75
C SER A 261 2.12 17.51 19.29
N ALA A 262 3.39 17.79 19.02
CA ALA A 262 4.37 16.77 18.65
C ALA A 262 4.42 15.67 19.72
N ARG A 263 4.50 16.05 20.99
CA ARG A 263 4.52 15.11 22.12
C ARG A 263 3.31 14.18 22.15
N GLN A 264 2.10 14.70 21.97
CA GLN A 264 0.87 13.85 21.94
C GLN A 264 0.86 12.88 20.76
N ARG A 265 1.40 13.29 19.61
CA ARG A 265 1.53 12.42 18.44
C ARG A 265 2.53 11.31 18.69
N ASP A 266 3.68 11.65 19.25
CA ASP A 266 4.73 10.69 19.58
C ASP A 266 4.23 9.69 20.64
N GLU A 267 3.59 10.15 21.71
CA GLU A 267 2.98 9.29 22.75
C GLU A 267 1.94 8.32 22.15
N THR A 268 1.03 8.81 21.30
CA THR A 268 0.02 7.94 20.65
C THR A 268 0.67 6.93 19.70
N GLN A 269 1.69 7.33 18.96
CA GLN A 269 2.43 6.44 18.07
C GLN A 269 3.17 5.37 18.87
N ASP A 270 3.89 5.75 19.90
CA ASP A 270 4.61 4.83 20.78
C ASP A 270 3.66 3.86 21.50
N ASP A 271 2.49 4.33 21.94
CA ASP A 271 1.47 3.49 22.55
C ASP A 271 0.92 2.44 21.56
N PHE A 272 0.73 2.82 20.30
CA PHE A 272 0.26 1.91 19.28
C PHE A 272 1.34 0.92 18.87
N ILE A 273 2.58 1.38 18.68
CA ILE A 273 3.72 0.55 18.29
C ILE A 273 3.98 -0.52 19.38
N ASN A 274 3.86 -0.15 20.66
CA ASN A 274 4.13 -1.02 21.81
C ASN A 274 2.90 -1.77 22.32
N ASP A 275 1.82 -1.87 21.54
CA ASP A 275 0.57 -2.60 21.86
C ASP A 275 -0.12 -2.12 23.16
N ARG A 276 0.17 -0.89 23.64
CA ARG A 276 -0.52 -0.27 24.77
C ARG A 276 -1.94 0.14 24.42
N ILE A 277 -2.16 0.54 23.17
CA ILE A 277 -3.48 0.73 22.55
C ILE A 277 -3.65 -0.20 21.36
N GLU A 278 -4.89 -0.68 21.14
CA GLU A 278 -5.24 -1.61 20.06
C GLU A 278 -5.60 -0.86 18.77
N VAL A 279 -6.17 0.34 18.90
CA VAL A 279 -6.73 1.09 17.79
C VAL A 279 -6.18 2.50 17.75
N VAL A 280 -5.83 2.97 16.55
CA VAL A 280 -5.58 4.39 16.31
C VAL A 280 -6.66 4.94 15.39
N CYS A 281 -7.38 5.96 15.87
CA CYS A 281 -8.25 6.79 15.05
C CYS A 281 -7.42 7.96 14.50
N ALA A 282 -7.30 8.09 13.19
CA ALA A 282 -6.36 9.00 12.58
C ALA A 282 -6.91 9.73 11.35
N THR A 283 -6.35 10.91 11.08
CA THR A 283 -6.42 11.52 9.75
C THR A 283 -5.27 11.00 8.88
N ILE A 284 -5.21 11.47 7.63
CA ILE A 284 -4.09 11.19 6.72
C ILE A 284 -2.71 11.58 7.29
N ALA A 285 -2.64 12.37 8.36
CA ALA A 285 -1.39 12.70 9.04
C ALA A 285 -0.69 11.46 9.63
N PHE A 286 -1.42 10.38 9.93
CA PHE A 286 -0.90 9.07 10.35
C PHE A 286 -0.49 8.18 9.17
N ARG A 287 -0.34 8.78 7.98
CA ARG A 287 -0.12 8.04 6.74
C ARG A 287 1.34 7.63 6.55
N MET A 288 2.29 8.42 7.03
CA MET A 288 3.72 8.18 6.85
C MET A 288 4.40 7.92 8.21
N GLY A 289 5.34 6.98 8.25
CA GLY A 289 6.19 6.74 9.42
C GLY A 289 5.79 5.59 10.35
N ILE A 290 4.82 4.74 9.99
CA ILE A 290 4.47 3.59 10.82
C ILE A 290 4.86 2.30 10.09
N ASP A 291 5.79 1.57 10.67
CA ASP A 291 6.25 0.29 10.16
C ASP A 291 5.84 -0.91 11.05
N LYS A 292 4.75 -0.75 11.82
CA LYS A 292 4.15 -1.83 12.61
C LYS A 292 3.68 -2.95 11.69
N SER A 293 4.32 -4.11 11.76
CA SER A 293 4.07 -5.22 10.83
C SER A 293 2.78 -5.99 11.11
N ASN A 294 2.29 -5.95 12.35
CA ASN A 294 1.17 -6.74 12.86
C ASN A 294 -0.16 -5.98 12.92
N VAL A 295 -0.37 -4.97 12.09
CA VAL A 295 -1.70 -4.36 11.91
C VAL A 295 -2.60 -5.36 11.18
N ARG A 296 -3.71 -5.76 11.82
CA ARG A 296 -4.61 -6.80 11.29
C ARG A 296 -5.76 -6.23 10.47
N TRP A 297 -6.11 -4.97 10.66
CA TRP A 297 -7.19 -4.37 9.91
C TRP A 297 -7.05 -2.86 9.74
N VAL A 298 -7.62 -2.36 8.64
CA VAL A 298 -7.73 -0.93 8.35
C VAL A 298 -9.16 -0.59 7.97
N ILE A 299 -9.74 0.39 8.63
CA ILE A 299 -11.08 0.89 8.35
C ILE A 299 -11.00 2.33 7.86
N HIS A 300 -11.59 2.62 6.71
CA HIS A 300 -11.85 3.98 6.25
C HIS A 300 -13.26 4.38 6.67
N TYR A 301 -13.35 5.26 7.66
CA TYR A 301 -14.63 5.83 8.11
C TYR A 301 -15.27 6.70 7.04
N ASN A 302 -14.46 7.38 6.24
CA ASN A 302 -14.84 8.24 5.12
C ASN A 302 -14.11 7.80 3.83
N LEU A 303 -14.63 8.25 2.67
CA LEU A 303 -14.01 8.02 1.38
C LEU A 303 -12.61 8.69 1.31
N PRO A 304 -11.54 7.99 0.93
CA PRO A 304 -10.26 8.60 0.61
C PRO A 304 -10.32 9.47 -0.64
N LYS A 305 -9.39 10.42 -0.78
CA LYS A 305 -9.35 11.35 -1.92
C LYS A 305 -8.91 10.72 -3.24
N SER A 306 -8.22 9.57 -3.19
CA SER A 306 -7.70 8.88 -4.38
C SER A 306 -7.43 7.40 -4.11
N ILE A 307 -7.33 6.60 -5.17
CA ILE A 307 -6.97 5.17 -5.09
C ILE A 307 -5.55 5.00 -4.55
N GLU A 308 -4.60 5.85 -4.91
CA GLU A 308 -3.22 5.79 -4.40
C GLU A 308 -3.18 5.98 -2.88
N SER A 309 -3.92 6.98 -2.38
CA SER A 309 -4.04 7.21 -0.94
C SER A 309 -4.66 6.01 -0.24
N PHE A 310 -5.77 5.50 -0.79
CA PHE A 310 -6.44 4.30 -0.28
C PHE A 310 -5.50 3.09 -0.25
N TYR A 311 -4.81 2.83 -1.36
CA TYR A 311 -3.89 1.70 -1.48
C TYR A 311 -2.72 1.76 -0.48
N GLN A 312 -2.16 2.93 -0.26
CA GLN A 312 -1.11 3.13 0.75
C GLN A 312 -1.61 2.92 2.18
N GLU A 313 -2.83 3.41 2.46
CA GLU A 313 -3.44 3.31 3.78
C GLU A 313 -3.83 1.87 4.12
N ILE A 314 -4.47 1.13 3.22
CA ILE A 314 -4.74 -0.31 3.41
C ILE A 314 -3.47 -1.15 3.42
N GLY A 315 -2.43 -0.71 2.71
CA GLY A 315 -1.13 -1.37 2.68
C GLY A 315 -0.40 -1.44 4.02
N ARG A 316 -0.89 -0.75 5.06
CA ARG A 316 -0.39 -0.86 6.43
C ARG A 316 -0.81 -2.15 7.10
N ALA A 317 -1.94 -2.72 6.70
CA ALA A 317 -2.37 -4.02 7.21
C ALA A 317 -1.54 -5.16 6.60
N GLY A 318 -1.27 -6.17 7.41
CA GLY A 318 -0.68 -7.43 6.99
C GLY A 318 0.68 -7.31 6.31
N ARG A 319 1.57 -6.43 6.76
CA ARG A 319 2.94 -6.29 6.21
C ARG A 319 3.77 -7.55 6.41
N ASP A 320 3.49 -8.32 7.43
CA ASP A 320 4.07 -9.63 7.72
C ASP A 320 3.53 -10.75 6.81
N GLY A 321 2.56 -10.46 5.94
CA GLY A 321 1.92 -11.40 5.03
C GLY A 321 0.76 -12.18 5.64
N MET A 322 0.40 -11.92 6.91
CA MET A 322 -0.77 -12.54 7.56
C MET A 322 -2.07 -11.95 7.00
N ALA A 323 -3.14 -12.76 7.03
CA ALA A 323 -4.47 -12.32 6.64
C ALA A 323 -4.89 -11.06 7.40
N SER A 324 -5.47 -10.09 6.68
CA SER A 324 -5.85 -8.81 7.25
C SER A 324 -7.05 -8.25 6.52
N ASP A 325 -7.90 -7.50 7.24
CA ASP A 325 -9.14 -6.97 6.72
C ASP A 325 -9.07 -5.49 6.38
N THR A 326 -9.71 -5.10 5.28
CA THR A 326 -9.89 -3.69 4.94
C THR A 326 -11.35 -3.37 4.68
N ILE A 327 -11.85 -2.31 5.31
CA ILE A 327 -13.24 -1.87 5.19
C ILE A 327 -13.27 -0.41 4.79
N LEU A 328 -13.95 -0.12 3.70
CA LEU A 328 -14.24 1.24 3.26
C LEU A 328 -15.73 1.54 3.45
N PHE A 329 -16.06 2.55 4.24
CA PHE A 329 -17.41 3.10 4.28
C PHE A 329 -17.54 4.20 3.22
N TYR A 330 -18.48 4.03 2.31
CA TYR A 330 -18.78 4.98 1.25
C TYR A 330 -20.12 5.71 1.53
N SER A 331 -20.10 7.03 1.42
CA SER A 331 -21.28 7.87 1.48
C SER A 331 -21.22 8.99 0.43
N LEU A 332 -22.37 9.36 -0.11
CA LEU A 332 -22.48 10.47 -1.06
C LEU A 332 -22.08 11.82 -0.43
N GLY A 333 -22.32 11.98 0.88
CA GLY A 333 -21.91 13.19 1.61
C GLY A 333 -20.40 13.38 1.64
N ASP A 334 -19.64 12.30 1.79
CA ASP A 334 -18.16 12.35 1.71
C ASP A 334 -17.70 12.77 0.31
N LEU A 335 -18.32 12.22 -0.74
CA LEU A 335 -18.01 12.56 -2.12
C LEU A 335 -18.24 14.04 -2.42
N ILE A 336 -19.39 14.61 -2.02
CA ILE A 336 -19.72 16.03 -2.21
C ILE A 336 -18.66 16.91 -1.53
N LEU A 337 -18.28 16.60 -0.30
CA LEU A 337 -17.27 17.36 0.44
C LEU A 337 -15.89 17.28 -0.21
N LEU A 338 -15.47 16.09 -0.65
CA LEU A 338 -14.20 15.90 -1.34
C LEU A 338 -14.17 16.60 -2.71
N THR A 339 -15.29 16.60 -3.45
CA THR A 339 -15.42 17.35 -4.70
C THR A 339 -15.19 18.84 -4.48
N LYS A 340 -15.77 19.41 -3.41
CA LYS A 340 -15.53 20.81 -3.05
C LYS A 340 -14.05 21.08 -2.79
N PHE A 341 -13.36 20.25 -2.00
CA PHE A 341 -11.93 20.41 -1.75
C PHE A 341 -11.07 20.25 -3.02
N ALA A 342 -11.46 19.34 -3.90
CA ALA A 342 -10.75 19.15 -5.16
C ALA A 342 -10.89 20.36 -6.10
N THR A 343 -12.07 20.98 -6.16
CA THR A 343 -12.32 22.20 -6.96
C THR A 343 -11.62 23.44 -6.45
N GLU A 344 -11.37 23.53 -5.14
CA GLU A 344 -10.67 24.65 -4.51
C GLU A 344 -9.13 24.49 -4.57
N SER A 345 -8.61 23.38 -5.11
CA SER A 345 -7.17 23.09 -5.16
C SER A 345 -6.48 23.66 -6.40
N ASN A 346 -5.18 23.95 -6.30
CA ASN A 346 -4.36 24.41 -7.43
C ASN A 346 -4.24 23.41 -8.59
N GLN A 347 -4.60 22.13 -8.36
CA GLN A 347 -4.58 21.03 -9.33
C GLN A 347 -5.98 20.44 -9.50
N GLN A 348 -6.98 21.30 -9.69
CA GLN A 348 -8.39 20.94 -9.72
C GLN A 348 -8.70 19.74 -10.61
N ASN A 349 -8.30 19.77 -11.87
CA ASN A 349 -8.64 18.73 -12.85
C ASN A 349 -8.07 17.36 -12.44
N ILE A 350 -6.83 17.33 -11.97
CA ILE A 350 -6.16 16.09 -11.54
C ILE A 350 -6.84 15.52 -10.29
N ASN A 351 -7.14 16.37 -9.31
CA ASN A 351 -7.75 15.93 -8.06
C ASN A 351 -9.19 15.46 -8.26
N LEU A 352 -9.95 16.09 -9.13
CA LEU A 352 -11.30 15.64 -9.51
C LEU A 352 -11.26 14.28 -10.23
N GLU A 353 -10.31 14.09 -11.14
CA GLU A 353 -10.15 12.81 -11.84
C GLU A 353 -9.79 11.66 -10.87
N LYS A 354 -8.83 11.90 -9.97
CA LYS A 354 -8.45 10.93 -8.94
C LYS A 354 -9.62 10.59 -8.02
N LEU A 355 -10.41 11.59 -7.63
CA LEU A 355 -11.61 11.39 -6.81
C LEU A 355 -12.67 10.58 -7.57
N ASN A 356 -12.88 10.87 -8.85
CA ASN A 356 -13.80 10.13 -9.71
C ASN A 356 -13.41 8.65 -9.79
N ARG A 357 -12.12 8.33 -9.92
CA ARG A 357 -11.62 6.95 -9.88
C ARG A 357 -11.90 6.27 -8.53
N MET A 358 -11.73 6.98 -7.44
CA MET A 358 -12.03 6.44 -6.11
C MET A 358 -13.53 6.18 -5.92
N GLN A 359 -14.40 7.06 -6.44
CA GLN A 359 -15.84 6.86 -6.50
C GLN A 359 -16.19 5.60 -7.30
N GLN A 360 -15.64 5.49 -8.51
CA GLN A 360 -15.84 4.34 -9.39
C GLN A 360 -15.43 3.02 -8.70
N TYR A 361 -14.32 3.01 -7.97
CA TYR A 361 -13.92 1.87 -7.15
C TYR A 361 -14.96 1.54 -6.08
N ALA A 362 -15.45 2.54 -5.36
CA ALA A 362 -16.41 2.34 -4.27
C ALA A 362 -17.79 1.87 -4.76
N GLU A 363 -18.22 2.34 -5.92
CA GLU A 363 -19.54 2.03 -6.50
C GLU A 363 -19.56 0.80 -7.41
N SER A 364 -18.40 0.25 -7.78
CA SER A 364 -18.31 -0.89 -8.69
C SER A 364 -18.86 -2.19 -8.11
N ASP A 365 -19.38 -3.03 -9.01
CA ASP A 365 -19.78 -4.41 -8.76
C ASP A 365 -18.81 -5.42 -9.43
N ILE A 366 -17.60 -4.98 -9.73
CA ILE A 366 -16.48 -5.81 -10.21
C ILE A 366 -15.54 -6.13 -9.04
N CYS A 367 -14.77 -7.22 -9.16
CA CYS A 367 -13.77 -7.59 -8.17
C CYS A 367 -12.89 -6.41 -7.78
N ARG A 368 -12.89 -6.04 -6.49
CA ARG A 368 -12.16 -4.88 -5.96
C ARG A 368 -10.68 -4.92 -6.30
N ARG A 369 -10.09 -6.10 -6.24
CA ARG A 369 -8.67 -6.31 -6.52
C ARG A 369 -8.34 -6.06 -7.98
N ARG A 370 -9.17 -6.53 -8.90
CA ARG A 370 -8.98 -6.29 -10.34
C ARG A 370 -8.98 -4.79 -10.66
N ILE A 371 -9.86 -4.02 -10.00
CA ILE A 371 -9.90 -2.56 -10.20
C ILE A 371 -8.62 -1.92 -9.69
N LEU A 372 -8.12 -2.29 -8.50
CA LEU A 372 -6.86 -1.76 -7.97
C LEU A 372 -5.68 -2.11 -8.87
N LEU A 373 -5.57 -3.37 -9.29
CA LEU A 373 -4.48 -3.81 -10.16
C LEU A 373 -4.53 -3.11 -11.51
N SER A 374 -5.70 -3.01 -12.14
CA SER A 374 -5.91 -2.29 -13.40
C SER A 374 -5.53 -0.81 -13.27
N TYR A 375 -5.84 -0.16 -12.16
CA TYR A 375 -5.46 1.23 -11.89
C TYR A 375 -3.93 1.43 -11.93
N PHE A 376 -3.16 0.46 -11.41
CA PHE A 376 -1.69 0.50 -11.42
C PHE A 376 -1.07 -0.07 -12.71
N GLY A 377 -1.90 -0.38 -13.72
CA GLY A 377 -1.45 -0.89 -15.02
C GLY A 377 -1.16 -2.40 -15.03
N GLU A 378 -1.59 -3.13 -14.00
CA GLU A 378 -1.47 -4.59 -13.93
C GLU A 378 -2.78 -5.26 -14.37
N THR A 379 -2.71 -6.14 -15.37
CA THR A 379 -3.88 -6.82 -15.90
C THR A 379 -4.02 -8.21 -15.26
N THR A 380 -5.14 -8.46 -14.58
CA THR A 380 -5.54 -9.79 -14.14
C THR A 380 -6.89 -10.17 -14.71
N THR A 381 -7.05 -11.43 -15.04
CA THR A 381 -8.30 -11.98 -15.61
C THR A 381 -9.14 -12.70 -14.57
N GLU A 382 -8.56 -13.04 -13.43
CA GLU A 382 -9.20 -13.81 -12.38
C GLU A 382 -9.75 -12.91 -11.27
N ASP A 383 -10.90 -13.29 -10.74
CA ASP A 383 -11.47 -12.65 -9.56
C ASP A 383 -10.75 -13.17 -8.30
N CYS A 384 -10.51 -12.29 -7.32
CA CYS A 384 -9.62 -12.60 -6.20
C CYS A 384 -10.18 -13.58 -5.15
N GLY A 385 -11.49 -13.89 -5.18
CA GLY A 385 -12.15 -14.71 -4.17
C GLY A 385 -12.22 -14.08 -2.75
N ASN A 386 -11.50 -13.00 -2.49
CA ASN A 386 -11.30 -12.42 -1.16
C ASN A 386 -11.80 -10.97 -1.02
N CYS A 387 -12.75 -10.51 -1.83
CA CYS A 387 -13.40 -9.21 -1.65
C CYS A 387 -14.91 -9.36 -1.46
N ASP A 388 -15.58 -8.28 -1.05
CA ASP A 388 -17.04 -8.25 -0.85
C ASP A 388 -17.81 -8.67 -2.09
N VAL A 389 -17.37 -8.25 -3.28
CA VAL A 389 -18.00 -8.60 -4.57
C VAL A 389 -17.81 -10.07 -4.91
N CYS A 390 -16.60 -10.63 -4.70
CA CYS A 390 -16.36 -12.05 -4.97
C CYS A 390 -17.09 -12.98 -4.00
N ARG A 391 -17.29 -12.56 -2.75
CA ARG A 391 -18.06 -13.32 -1.74
C ARG A 391 -19.56 -13.27 -2.00
N ASN A 392 -20.06 -12.20 -2.66
CA ASN A 392 -21.45 -12.03 -3.04
C ASN A 392 -21.50 -11.58 -4.51
N PRO A 393 -21.21 -12.47 -5.46
CA PRO A 393 -21.04 -12.10 -6.87
C PRO A 393 -22.36 -11.59 -7.46
N PRO A 394 -22.31 -10.47 -8.20
CA PRO A 394 -23.46 -9.97 -8.94
C PRO A 394 -23.77 -10.88 -10.13
N GLU A 395 -25.01 -10.82 -10.60
CA GLU A 395 -25.41 -11.51 -11.83
C GLU A 395 -24.64 -10.94 -13.03
N ARG A 396 -24.09 -11.84 -13.86
CA ARG A 396 -23.30 -11.50 -15.04
C ARG A 396 -23.90 -12.11 -16.30
N PHE A 397 -23.63 -11.49 -17.44
CA PHE A 397 -24.01 -11.97 -18.76
C PHE A 397 -22.87 -11.86 -19.77
N ASP A 398 -22.95 -12.58 -20.87
CA ASP A 398 -21.98 -12.45 -21.97
C ASP A 398 -22.17 -11.11 -22.70
N GLY A 399 -21.37 -10.13 -22.32
CA GLY A 399 -21.37 -8.78 -22.89
C GLY A 399 -20.33 -8.59 -24.02
N THR A 400 -19.77 -9.67 -24.56
CA THR A 400 -18.69 -9.61 -25.56
C THR A 400 -19.01 -8.68 -26.72
N ILE A 401 -20.22 -8.74 -27.27
CA ILE A 401 -20.64 -7.87 -28.40
C ILE A 401 -20.67 -6.40 -27.99
N ILE A 402 -21.12 -6.08 -26.75
CA ILE A 402 -21.14 -4.71 -26.24
C ILE A 402 -19.70 -4.17 -26.14
N VAL A 403 -18.80 -4.97 -25.59
CA VAL A 403 -17.38 -4.63 -25.48
C VAL A 403 -16.74 -4.45 -26.85
N GLN A 404 -17.00 -5.35 -27.79
CA GLN A 404 -16.49 -5.26 -29.16
C GLN A 404 -16.99 -4.01 -29.91
N LYS A 405 -18.27 -3.62 -29.75
CA LYS A 405 -18.80 -2.36 -30.30
C LYS A 405 -17.97 -1.16 -29.82
N ALA A 406 -17.72 -1.06 -28.50
CA ALA A 406 -16.96 0.02 -27.89
C ALA A 406 -15.49 0.04 -28.34
N LEU A 407 -14.79 -1.09 -28.23
CA LEU A 407 -13.38 -1.21 -28.60
C LEU A 407 -13.16 -0.99 -30.11
N SER A 408 -14.09 -1.46 -30.96
CA SER A 408 -14.03 -1.19 -32.39
C SER A 408 -14.18 0.30 -32.71
N ALA A 409 -15.02 1.04 -31.96
CA ALA A 409 -15.13 2.49 -32.12
C ALA A 409 -13.87 3.20 -31.65
N ILE A 410 -13.28 2.81 -30.52
CA ILE A 410 -11.98 3.35 -30.07
C ILE A 410 -10.88 3.10 -31.11
N ALA A 411 -10.78 1.89 -31.66
CA ALA A 411 -9.78 1.57 -32.67
C ALA A 411 -9.94 2.41 -33.95
N ARG A 412 -11.19 2.56 -34.46
CA ARG A 412 -11.50 3.29 -35.68
C ARG A 412 -11.33 4.79 -35.58
N THR A 413 -11.30 5.35 -34.39
CA THR A 413 -11.00 6.76 -34.13
C THR A 413 -9.50 6.98 -33.83
N ASN A 414 -8.64 6.01 -34.18
CA ASN A 414 -7.21 6.04 -33.91
C ASN A 414 -6.90 6.22 -32.39
N GLN A 415 -7.79 5.72 -31.54
CA GLN A 415 -7.67 5.85 -30.08
C GLN A 415 -7.60 7.32 -29.60
N GLN A 416 -8.28 8.23 -30.30
CA GLN A 416 -8.33 9.68 -30.02
C GLN A 416 -9.73 10.14 -29.62
N VAL A 417 -10.39 9.37 -28.76
CA VAL A 417 -11.72 9.70 -28.23
C VAL A 417 -11.74 9.68 -26.71
N SER A 418 -12.54 10.57 -26.13
CA SER A 418 -12.92 10.54 -24.72
C SER A 418 -14.14 9.61 -24.51
N ILE A 419 -14.45 9.29 -23.25
CA ILE A 419 -15.65 8.49 -22.91
C ILE A 419 -16.95 9.12 -23.45
N THR A 420 -17.11 10.43 -23.27
CA THR A 420 -18.30 11.16 -23.72
C THR A 420 -18.46 11.10 -25.23
N LEU A 421 -17.37 11.41 -25.98
CA LEU A 421 -17.37 11.38 -27.44
C LEU A 421 -17.62 9.96 -27.98
N LEU A 422 -17.08 8.93 -27.32
CA LEU A 422 -17.31 7.52 -27.65
C LEU A 422 -18.79 7.15 -27.50
N ILE A 423 -19.45 7.59 -26.43
CA ILE A 423 -20.90 7.36 -26.23
C ILE A 423 -21.71 8.00 -27.35
N ASP A 424 -21.39 9.23 -27.74
CA ASP A 424 -22.08 9.91 -28.82
C ASP A 424 -21.89 9.21 -30.18
N ILE A 425 -20.68 8.72 -30.47
CA ILE A 425 -20.40 7.91 -31.69
C ILE A 425 -21.24 6.62 -31.63
N LEU A 426 -21.21 5.87 -30.54
CA LEU A 426 -21.95 4.60 -30.43
C LEU A 426 -23.45 4.78 -30.52
N ARG A 427 -23.98 5.87 -30.02
CA ARG A 427 -25.40 6.22 -30.10
C ARG A 427 -25.82 6.84 -31.43
N GLY A 428 -24.85 7.32 -32.20
CA GLY A 428 -25.10 8.00 -33.45
C GLY A 428 -25.65 9.42 -33.26
N ASN A 429 -25.16 10.14 -32.24
CA ASN A 429 -25.47 11.54 -31.98
C ASN A 429 -24.47 12.43 -32.77
N PRO A 430 -24.91 13.18 -33.78
CA PRO A 430 -24.03 14.04 -34.57
C PRO A 430 -23.72 15.34 -33.82
N THR A 431 -22.64 15.35 -33.02
CA THR A 431 -22.10 16.57 -32.42
C THR A 431 -21.19 17.32 -33.43
N THR A 432 -20.89 18.59 -33.18
CA THR A 432 -19.99 19.40 -34.02
C THR A 432 -18.65 18.69 -34.17
N GLU A 433 -18.05 18.20 -33.08
CA GLU A 433 -16.76 17.49 -33.10
C GLU A 433 -16.81 16.19 -33.95
N ILE A 434 -17.90 15.43 -33.84
CA ILE A 434 -18.10 14.19 -34.62
C ILE A 434 -18.19 14.48 -36.11
N THR A 435 -18.84 15.58 -36.47
CA THR A 435 -19.01 15.98 -37.88
C THR A 435 -17.69 16.51 -38.46
N GLU A 436 -16.99 17.35 -37.73
CA GLU A 436 -15.68 17.90 -38.14
C GLU A 436 -14.61 16.80 -38.33
N LYS A 437 -14.62 15.78 -37.51
CA LYS A 437 -13.70 14.62 -37.58
C LYS A 437 -14.18 13.51 -38.55
N ALA A 438 -15.29 13.71 -39.26
CA ALA A 438 -15.92 12.74 -40.15
C ALA A 438 -16.25 11.38 -39.49
N TYR A 439 -16.48 11.36 -38.15
CA TYR A 439 -16.82 10.14 -37.44
C TYR A 439 -18.23 9.60 -37.74
N THR A 440 -19.07 10.39 -38.40
CA THR A 440 -20.37 9.94 -38.92
C THR A 440 -20.23 8.84 -39.98
N GLU A 441 -19.07 8.76 -40.68
CA GLU A 441 -18.80 7.75 -41.70
C GLU A 441 -18.29 6.42 -41.15
N LEU A 442 -17.98 6.37 -39.86
CA LEU A 442 -17.48 5.16 -39.24
C LEU A 442 -18.58 4.08 -39.18
N LYS A 443 -18.23 2.82 -39.49
CA LYS A 443 -19.14 1.66 -39.35
C LYS A 443 -19.68 1.48 -37.91
N THR A 444 -19.04 2.10 -36.95
CA THR A 444 -19.41 2.09 -35.53
C THR A 444 -20.32 3.24 -35.13
N PHE A 445 -20.55 4.22 -36.01
CA PHE A 445 -21.46 5.32 -35.73
C PHE A 445 -22.90 4.79 -35.62
N GLY A 446 -23.50 4.95 -34.45
CA GLY A 446 -24.84 4.42 -34.16
C GLY A 446 -24.94 2.90 -33.95
N ALA A 447 -23.81 2.17 -33.88
CA ALA A 447 -23.82 0.72 -33.69
C ALA A 447 -24.36 0.29 -32.31
N GLY A 448 -24.47 1.23 -31.38
CA GLY A 448 -24.95 1.00 -30.00
C GLY A 448 -26.19 1.83 -29.66
N ARG A 449 -27.02 2.21 -30.65
CA ARG A 449 -28.26 2.99 -30.45
C ARG A 449 -29.29 2.29 -29.55
N ASP A 450 -29.27 0.97 -29.55
CA ASP A 450 -30.09 0.08 -28.74
C ASP A 450 -29.85 0.21 -27.23
N ILE A 451 -28.69 0.74 -26.83
CA ILE A 451 -28.30 0.93 -25.43
C ILE A 451 -28.41 2.40 -25.04
N PRO A 452 -29.12 2.74 -23.92
CA PRO A 452 -29.20 4.11 -23.42
C PRO A 452 -27.82 4.68 -23.07
N ALA A 453 -27.63 6.00 -23.19
CA ALA A 453 -26.36 6.66 -22.88
C ALA A 453 -25.85 6.37 -21.47
N ARG A 454 -26.75 6.32 -20.50
CA ARG A 454 -26.43 6.01 -19.11
C ARG A 454 -25.90 4.56 -18.94
N ASP A 455 -26.49 3.60 -19.65
CA ASP A 455 -26.05 2.22 -19.60
C ASP A 455 -24.70 2.04 -20.32
N TRP A 456 -24.46 2.79 -21.42
CA TRP A 456 -23.14 2.87 -22.03
C TRP A 456 -22.08 3.39 -21.07
N GLN A 457 -22.41 4.41 -20.27
CA GLN A 457 -21.50 4.94 -19.27
C GLN A 457 -21.13 3.86 -18.23
N ASP A 458 -22.11 3.09 -17.75
CA ASP A 458 -21.90 2.01 -16.81
C ASP A 458 -21.09 0.86 -17.42
N TYR A 459 -21.37 0.45 -18.66
CA TYR A 459 -20.60 -0.59 -19.36
C TYR A 459 -19.17 -0.14 -19.67
N LEU A 460 -18.95 1.09 -20.10
CA LEU A 460 -17.61 1.61 -20.35
C LEU A 460 -16.81 1.69 -19.05
N LEU A 461 -17.45 2.02 -17.95
CA LEU A 461 -16.84 1.96 -16.63
C LEU A 461 -16.41 0.53 -16.27
N GLN A 462 -17.28 -0.46 -16.47
CA GLN A 462 -16.92 -1.86 -16.27
C GLN A 462 -15.73 -2.28 -17.14
N MET A 463 -15.73 -1.91 -18.43
CA MET A 463 -14.65 -2.23 -19.36
C MET A 463 -13.29 -1.63 -18.93
N LEU A 464 -13.32 -0.39 -18.44
CA LEU A 464 -12.14 0.29 -17.90
C LEU A 464 -11.62 -0.41 -16.64
N GLN A 465 -12.52 -0.75 -15.71
CA GLN A 465 -12.19 -1.48 -14.47
C GLN A 465 -11.70 -2.92 -14.74
N MET A 466 -12.14 -3.53 -15.83
CA MET A 466 -11.66 -4.83 -16.30
C MET A 466 -10.34 -4.73 -17.10
N GLY A 467 -9.84 -3.52 -17.31
CA GLY A 467 -8.59 -3.29 -18.01
C GLY A 467 -8.65 -3.56 -19.51
N TYR A 468 -9.81 -3.41 -20.16
CA TYR A 468 -9.91 -3.55 -21.62
C TYR A 468 -9.42 -2.33 -22.39
N PHE A 469 -9.46 -1.16 -21.76
CA PHE A 469 -8.81 0.06 -22.22
C PHE A 469 -8.35 0.87 -21.01
N GLU A 470 -7.46 1.83 -21.26
CA GLU A 470 -6.97 2.79 -20.27
C GLU A 470 -7.24 4.22 -20.75
N ILE A 471 -7.19 5.20 -19.84
CA ILE A 471 -7.32 6.62 -20.16
C ILE A 471 -5.94 7.27 -20.13
N ALA A 472 -5.51 7.83 -21.26
CA ALA A 472 -4.31 8.63 -21.38
C ALA A 472 -4.61 10.08 -20.96
N TYR A 473 -4.41 10.39 -19.67
CA TYR A 473 -4.71 11.72 -19.10
C TYR A 473 -3.85 12.84 -19.68
N ASN A 474 -2.62 12.54 -20.06
CA ASN A 474 -1.70 13.45 -20.75
C ASN A 474 -2.03 13.67 -22.24
N GLU A 475 -2.99 12.92 -22.79
CA GLU A 475 -3.44 13.00 -24.18
C GLU A 475 -4.95 13.33 -24.26
N ASN A 476 -5.39 14.39 -23.61
CA ASN A 476 -6.79 14.85 -23.60
C ASN A 476 -7.81 13.77 -23.17
N ASN A 477 -7.45 12.92 -22.22
CA ASN A 477 -8.26 11.80 -21.74
C ASN A 477 -8.65 10.80 -22.83
N HIS A 478 -7.78 10.61 -23.83
CA HIS A 478 -8.02 9.65 -24.90
C HIS A 478 -7.97 8.20 -24.38
N LEU A 479 -8.82 7.35 -24.97
CA LEU A 479 -8.92 5.94 -24.61
C LEU A 479 -7.93 5.11 -25.43
N LYS A 480 -7.10 4.30 -24.73
CA LYS A 480 -6.12 3.40 -25.33
C LYS A 480 -6.48 1.95 -25.08
N ILE A 481 -6.53 1.14 -26.12
CA ILE A 481 -6.86 -0.30 -26.01
C ILE A 481 -5.67 -1.05 -25.43
N THR A 482 -5.91 -1.87 -24.44
CA THR A 482 -4.90 -2.75 -23.82
C THR A 482 -4.76 -4.07 -24.59
N GLY A 483 -3.76 -4.88 -24.22
CA GLY A 483 -3.63 -6.25 -24.74
C GLY A 483 -4.87 -7.11 -24.44
N SER A 484 -5.42 -7.03 -23.22
CA SER A 484 -6.66 -7.72 -22.85
C SER A 484 -7.88 -7.24 -23.64
N GLY A 485 -7.95 -5.94 -23.92
CA GLY A 485 -8.99 -5.39 -24.80
C GLY A 485 -8.86 -5.89 -26.23
N SER A 486 -7.64 -5.97 -26.75
CA SER A 486 -7.39 -6.55 -28.07
C SER A 486 -7.86 -8.00 -28.19
N ASP A 487 -7.66 -8.81 -27.13
CA ASP A 487 -8.10 -10.22 -27.12
C ASP A 487 -9.62 -10.34 -27.20
N VAL A 488 -10.37 -9.44 -26.54
CA VAL A 488 -11.83 -9.39 -26.64
C VAL A 488 -12.26 -8.85 -28.00
N LEU A 489 -11.63 -7.78 -28.49
CA LEU A 489 -11.94 -7.16 -29.76
C LEU A 489 -11.85 -8.16 -30.92
N PHE A 490 -10.81 -8.99 -30.94
CA PHE A 490 -10.59 -10.01 -31.97
C PHE A 490 -11.21 -11.37 -31.65
N GLY A 491 -12.08 -11.47 -30.63
CA GLY A 491 -12.83 -12.67 -30.29
C GLY A 491 -12.01 -13.82 -29.67
N ARG A 492 -10.78 -13.56 -29.26
CA ARG A 492 -9.92 -14.55 -28.57
C ARG A 492 -10.36 -14.81 -27.15
N LYS A 493 -11.11 -13.86 -26.55
CA LYS A 493 -11.62 -13.93 -25.19
C LYS A 493 -13.02 -13.37 -25.09
N LYS A 494 -13.87 -14.03 -24.27
CA LYS A 494 -15.20 -13.52 -23.92
C LYS A 494 -15.13 -12.47 -22.83
N ALA A 495 -16.06 -11.49 -22.86
CA ALA A 495 -16.21 -10.47 -21.83
C ALA A 495 -17.52 -10.66 -21.07
N MET A 496 -17.41 -10.96 -19.76
CA MET A 496 -18.56 -11.08 -18.88
C MET A 496 -18.83 -9.72 -18.20
N LEU A 497 -19.97 -9.11 -18.49
CA LEU A 497 -20.40 -7.86 -17.87
C LEU A 497 -21.41 -8.11 -16.76
N VAL A 498 -21.44 -7.23 -15.77
CA VAL A 498 -22.44 -7.25 -14.68
C VAL A 498 -23.75 -6.67 -15.19
N VAL A 499 -24.86 -7.32 -14.86
CA VAL A 499 -26.21 -6.83 -15.18
C VAL A 499 -26.49 -5.54 -14.43
N ILE A 500 -26.78 -4.46 -15.16
CA ILE A 500 -27.13 -3.16 -14.59
C ILE A 500 -28.52 -3.30 -13.96
N ARG A 501 -28.57 -3.40 -12.61
CA ARG A 501 -29.83 -3.35 -11.85
C ARG A 501 -30.06 -1.92 -11.38
N ARG A 502 -31.11 -1.29 -11.86
CA ARG A 502 -31.60 -0.01 -11.33
C ARG A 502 -32.59 -0.30 -10.21
N GLU A 503 -32.21 0.04 -8.98
CA GLU A 503 -33.17 0.04 -7.88
C GLU A 503 -34.18 1.17 -8.12
N GLU A 504 -35.44 0.81 -8.35
CA GLU A 504 -36.56 1.72 -8.08
C GLU A 504 -36.57 2.01 -6.56
N PRO A 505 -36.94 3.23 -6.11
CA PRO A 505 -36.92 3.57 -4.70
C PRO A 505 -37.79 2.60 -3.92
N ALA A 506 -37.18 1.66 -3.25
CA ALA A 506 -37.84 0.57 -2.54
C ALA A 506 -38.48 1.08 -1.26
N THR A 507 -39.81 0.99 -1.20
CA THR A 507 -40.58 0.88 0.04
C THR A 507 -40.05 -0.30 0.86
N ALA A 508 -39.69 -0.02 2.10
CA ALA A 508 -39.03 -0.94 3.01
C ALA A 508 -39.81 -2.28 3.16
N LYS A 509 -39.25 -3.37 2.66
CA LYS A 509 -39.63 -4.73 3.03
C LYS A 509 -38.52 -5.42 3.84
N ARG A 510 -38.87 -5.75 5.08
CA ARG A 510 -38.07 -6.52 6.05
C ARG A 510 -37.55 -7.82 5.44
N ARG A 511 -36.23 -7.99 5.40
CA ARG A 511 -35.57 -9.30 5.11
C ARG A 511 -35.58 -10.16 6.37
N LYS A 512 -36.11 -11.38 6.23
CA LYS A 512 -36.04 -12.46 7.22
C LYS A 512 -34.59 -12.98 7.34
N LYS A 513 -34.15 -13.18 8.59
CA LYS A 513 -32.89 -13.84 8.94
C LYS A 513 -32.92 -15.31 8.53
N SER A 514 -31.93 -15.77 7.78
CA SER A 514 -31.62 -17.18 7.65
C SER A 514 -30.68 -17.62 8.78
N ALA A 515 -31.01 -18.71 9.43
CA ALA A 515 -30.29 -19.31 10.54
C ALA A 515 -29.00 -20.00 10.08
N ALA A 516 -27.94 -19.84 10.87
CA ALA A 516 -26.69 -20.58 10.70
C ALA A 516 -26.84 -21.99 11.27
N THR A 517 -26.28 -22.96 10.56
CA THR A 517 -26.20 -24.39 10.94
C THR A 517 -24.94 -24.63 11.78
N PRO A 518 -24.99 -25.42 12.84
CA PRO A 518 -23.82 -25.72 13.67
C PRO A 518 -23.12 -26.99 13.18
N THR A 519 -21.82 -26.90 12.93
CA THR A 519 -20.97 -28.09 12.82
C THR A 519 -19.58 -27.78 13.33
N GLN A 520 -19.11 -28.61 14.25
CA GLN A 520 -17.73 -28.98 14.58
C GLN A 520 -17.29 -28.75 16.04
N ALA A 521 -17.52 -29.77 16.82
CA ALA A 521 -16.99 -29.90 18.20
C ALA A 521 -15.57 -30.52 18.28
N TRP A 522 -14.98 -30.99 17.18
CA TRP A 522 -13.67 -31.67 17.16
C TRP A 522 -12.48 -30.78 16.82
N ALA A 523 -12.73 -29.51 16.44
CA ALA A 523 -11.68 -28.53 16.16
C ALA A 523 -11.33 -27.65 17.36
N GLU A 524 -12.08 -27.73 18.46
CA GLU A 524 -11.95 -26.82 19.59
C GLU A 524 -10.81 -27.20 20.56
N GLU A 525 -10.51 -28.49 20.79
CA GLU A 525 -9.45 -28.91 21.71
C GLU A 525 -8.02 -28.70 21.19
N SER A 526 -7.79 -28.84 19.89
CA SER A 526 -6.48 -28.54 19.29
C SER A 526 -6.24 -27.03 19.15
N ARG A 527 -7.32 -26.27 18.92
CA ARG A 527 -7.25 -24.80 18.85
C ARG A 527 -6.90 -24.17 20.20
N SER A 528 -7.41 -24.68 21.32
CA SER A 528 -7.15 -24.11 22.63
C SER A 528 -5.67 -24.18 23.02
N LYS A 529 -4.98 -25.29 22.79
CA LYS A 529 -3.55 -25.47 23.12
C LYS A 529 -2.61 -24.66 22.22
N GLU A 530 -2.99 -24.44 20.97
CA GLU A 530 -2.20 -23.60 20.03
C GLU A 530 -2.40 -22.12 20.34
N GLU A 531 -3.62 -21.72 20.69
CA GLU A 531 -3.95 -20.37 21.14
C GLU A 531 -3.25 -20.05 22.47
N ASP A 532 -3.21 -20.98 23.43
CA ASP A 532 -2.50 -20.82 24.72
C ASP A 532 -0.99 -20.65 24.52
N LEU A 533 -0.36 -21.45 23.64
CA LEU A 533 1.07 -21.30 23.32
C LEU A 533 1.33 -19.96 22.61
N PHE A 534 0.47 -19.55 21.67
CA PHE A 534 0.62 -18.28 20.97
C PHE A 534 0.58 -17.09 21.93
N GLU A 535 -0.39 -17.06 22.85
CA GLU A 535 -0.50 -15.98 23.84
C GLU A 535 0.68 -16.01 24.85
N ALA A 536 1.18 -17.18 25.23
CA ALA A 536 2.38 -17.29 26.06
C ALA A 536 3.63 -16.76 25.34
N LEU A 537 3.84 -17.11 24.07
CA LEU A 537 4.93 -16.59 23.25
C LEU A 537 4.80 -15.07 23.03
N ARG A 538 3.59 -14.57 22.83
CA ARG A 538 3.30 -13.14 22.71
C ARG A 538 3.63 -12.38 24.00
N ALA A 539 3.28 -12.94 25.17
CA ALA A 539 3.61 -12.36 26.46
C ALA A 539 5.13 -12.34 26.71
N LEU A 540 5.85 -13.44 26.45
CA LEU A 540 7.31 -13.50 26.53
C LEU A 540 7.97 -12.48 25.61
N ARG A 541 7.53 -12.41 24.34
CA ARG A 541 8.02 -11.42 23.38
C ARG A 541 7.86 -9.99 23.91
N LYS A 542 6.70 -9.68 24.48
CA LYS A 542 6.45 -8.35 25.07
C LYS A 542 7.37 -8.07 26.23
N GLN A 543 7.56 -9.02 27.14
CA GLN A 543 8.48 -8.88 28.26
C GLN A 543 9.92 -8.59 27.80
N LEU A 544 10.42 -9.32 26.79
CA LEU A 544 11.76 -9.11 26.23
C LEU A 544 11.88 -7.75 25.52
N ALA A 545 10.84 -7.35 24.82
CA ALA A 545 10.77 -6.06 24.13
C ALA A 545 10.78 -4.88 25.13
N ASP A 546 10.00 -4.98 26.21
CA ASP A 546 9.94 -3.95 27.28
C ASP A 546 11.30 -3.79 28.00
N GLN A 547 12.04 -4.89 28.21
CA GLN A 547 13.39 -4.86 28.80
C GLN A 547 14.40 -4.09 27.93
N GLU A 548 14.21 -4.12 26.62
CA GLU A 548 15.11 -3.48 25.67
C GLU A 548 14.60 -2.13 25.13
N ALA A 549 13.45 -1.68 25.61
CA ALA A 549 12.76 -0.50 25.11
C ALA A 549 12.53 -0.56 23.57
N LEU A 550 12.23 -1.75 23.04
CA LEU A 550 11.96 -2.01 21.63
C LEU A 550 10.50 -2.39 21.41
N PRO A 551 9.93 -2.07 20.23
CA PRO A 551 8.65 -2.60 19.79
C PRO A 551 8.64 -4.14 19.73
N ALA A 552 7.57 -4.78 20.22
CA ALA A 552 7.49 -6.23 20.32
C ALA A 552 7.68 -6.96 18.97
N TYR A 553 7.16 -6.41 17.87
CA TYR A 553 7.30 -6.99 16.53
C TYR A 553 8.75 -6.95 15.99
N ILE A 554 9.61 -6.07 16.52
CA ILE A 554 11.05 -6.03 16.17
C ILE A 554 11.77 -7.24 16.78
N VAL A 555 11.40 -7.68 17.98
CA VAL A 555 11.94 -8.90 18.60
C VAL A 555 11.60 -10.10 17.72
N LEU A 556 10.32 -10.41 17.53
CA LEU A 556 9.82 -11.41 16.57
C LEU A 556 8.47 -10.94 15.99
N SER A 557 8.25 -11.13 14.69
CA SER A 557 6.94 -10.83 14.06
C SER A 557 5.87 -11.85 14.46
N ASP A 558 4.59 -11.50 14.36
CA ASP A 558 3.48 -12.43 14.62
C ASP A 558 3.57 -13.67 13.73
N LYS A 559 3.98 -13.49 12.44
CA LYS A 559 4.23 -14.62 11.54
C LYS A 559 5.24 -15.61 12.11
N VAL A 560 6.33 -15.12 12.71
CA VAL A 560 7.33 -15.99 13.34
C VAL A 560 6.74 -16.69 14.56
N LEU A 561 5.94 -16.00 15.39
CA LEU A 561 5.26 -16.65 16.53
C LEU A 561 4.33 -17.78 16.07
N HIS A 562 3.56 -17.59 15.00
CA HIS A 562 2.74 -18.66 14.43
C HIS A 562 3.59 -19.83 13.92
N LEU A 563 4.70 -19.57 13.26
CA LEU A 563 5.63 -20.62 12.82
C LEU A 563 6.22 -21.39 14.01
N LEU A 564 6.50 -20.71 15.13
CA LEU A 564 6.95 -21.34 16.37
C LEU A 564 5.86 -22.22 17.00
N CYS A 565 4.59 -21.80 16.98
CA CYS A 565 3.46 -22.62 17.45
C CYS A 565 3.30 -23.90 16.62
N LEU A 566 3.49 -23.82 15.30
CA LEU A 566 3.38 -24.97 14.40
C LEU A 566 4.56 -25.94 14.53
N SER A 567 5.79 -25.41 14.58
CA SER A 567 7.01 -26.23 14.55
C SER A 567 7.51 -26.67 15.91
N ARG A 568 7.11 -25.97 17.00
CA ARG A 568 7.47 -26.23 18.42
C ARG A 568 8.94 -26.62 18.63
N PRO A 569 9.90 -25.76 18.25
CA PRO A 569 11.32 -26.09 18.34
C PRO A 569 11.77 -26.27 19.80
N THR A 570 12.40 -27.40 20.12
CA THR A 570 12.90 -27.72 21.46
C THR A 570 14.39 -27.46 21.65
N THR A 571 15.11 -27.03 20.58
CA THR A 571 16.51 -26.63 20.62
C THR A 571 16.72 -25.25 20.03
N VAL A 572 17.80 -24.56 20.43
CA VAL A 572 18.13 -23.22 19.90
C VAL A 572 18.49 -23.30 18.41
N GLU A 573 19.04 -24.40 17.97
CA GLU A 573 19.36 -24.66 16.55
C GLU A 573 18.06 -24.76 15.74
N ALA A 574 17.08 -25.54 16.20
CA ALA A 574 15.76 -25.66 15.57
C ALA A 574 15.01 -24.32 15.55
N PHE A 575 15.09 -23.55 16.63
CA PHE A 575 14.54 -22.20 16.71
C PHE A 575 15.18 -21.28 15.63
N GLY A 576 16.49 -21.30 15.49
CA GLY A 576 17.21 -20.52 14.48
C GLY A 576 16.92 -20.91 13.02
N ASN A 577 16.33 -22.09 12.79
CA ASN A 577 15.93 -22.53 11.45
C ASN A 577 14.55 -22.00 11.03
N ILE A 578 13.84 -21.31 11.92
CA ILE A 578 12.55 -20.70 11.61
C ILE A 578 12.75 -19.47 10.70
N ASN A 579 12.02 -19.43 9.61
CA ASN A 579 12.09 -18.32 8.64
C ASN A 579 11.72 -16.98 9.31
N GLY A 580 12.62 -16.00 9.24
CA GLY A 580 12.51 -14.70 9.90
C GLY A 580 13.32 -14.58 11.20
N ILE A 581 14.09 -15.60 11.58
CA ILE A 581 15.02 -15.58 12.73
C ILE A 581 16.47 -15.59 12.21
N GLY A 582 17.11 -14.42 12.25
CA GLY A 582 18.54 -14.30 11.92
C GLY A 582 19.46 -14.72 13.08
N GLU A 583 20.75 -14.89 12.79
CA GLU A 583 21.74 -15.37 13.78
C GLU A 583 21.84 -14.49 15.04
N TYR A 584 21.67 -13.18 14.91
CA TYR A 584 21.65 -12.27 16.06
C TYR A 584 20.48 -12.59 17.00
N LYS A 585 19.27 -12.69 16.47
CA LYS A 585 18.05 -12.98 17.25
C LYS A 585 18.08 -14.40 17.82
N LYS A 586 18.61 -15.38 17.08
CA LYS A 586 18.81 -16.75 17.54
C LYS A 586 19.69 -16.78 18.80
N LYS A 587 20.84 -16.10 18.77
CA LYS A 587 21.76 -16.04 19.91
C LYS A 587 21.16 -15.31 21.11
N LYS A 588 20.42 -14.23 20.84
CA LYS A 588 19.92 -13.33 21.86
C LYS A 588 18.67 -13.86 22.57
N TYR A 589 17.70 -14.37 21.82
CA TYR A 589 16.38 -14.74 22.34
C TYR A 589 16.09 -16.25 22.31
N GLY A 590 16.87 -17.04 21.59
CA GLY A 590 16.58 -18.45 21.34
C GLY A 590 16.42 -19.28 22.61
N LYS A 591 17.20 -19.01 23.64
CA LYS A 591 17.12 -19.74 24.92
C LYS A 591 15.78 -19.54 25.63
N ASP A 592 15.29 -18.30 25.68
CA ASP A 592 14.07 -17.93 26.39
C ASP A 592 12.84 -18.51 25.70
N PHE A 593 12.75 -18.35 24.35
CA PHE A 593 11.64 -18.91 23.58
C PHE A 593 11.62 -20.44 23.62
N VAL A 594 12.75 -21.11 23.49
CA VAL A 594 12.84 -22.58 23.56
C VAL A 594 12.46 -23.08 24.94
N ALA A 595 12.89 -22.40 26.02
CA ALA A 595 12.53 -22.78 27.40
C ALA A 595 11.01 -22.70 27.60
N LEU A 596 10.34 -21.67 27.06
CA LEU A 596 8.89 -21.55 27.14
C LEU A 596 8.19 -22.64 26.30
N ILE A 597 8.61 -22.85 25.04
CA ILE A 597 8.00 -23.84 24.14
C ILE A 597 8.05 -25.25 24.73
N ARG A 598 9.15 -25.61 25.41
CA ARG A 598 9.29 -26.92 26.08
C ARG A 598 8.23 -27.19 27.18
N GLN A 599 7.59 -26.14 27.71
CA GLN A 599 6.51 -26.29 28.68
C GLN A 599 5.18 -26.70 28.04
N PHE A 600 5.07 -26.58 26.73
CA PHE A 600 3.88 -26.88 25.94
C PHE A 600 4.05 -28.12 25.02
N VAL A 601 5.21 -28.74 25.03
CA VAL A 601 5.52 -29.99 24.32
C VAL A 601 5.50 -31.17 25.29
#